data_0fef6fb1463d9d69bbc69db59975ab9b
#
_entry.id   0fef6fb1463d9d69bbc69db59975ab9b
#
_cell.length_a   1.000
_cell.length_b   1.000
_cell.length_c   1.000
_cell.angle_alpha   90.00
_cell.angle_beta   90.00
_cell.angle_gamma   90.00
#
_symmetry.space_group_name_H-M   'P 1'
#
loop_
_entity.id
_entity.type
_entity.pdbx_description
1 polymer ?
#
loop_
_entity_poly.entity_id
_entity_poly.type
_entity_poly.pdbx_seq_one_letter_code
_entity_poly.pdbx_strand_id
1 'polypeptide(L)'
;MKRILLCLLCALLLTGCGKDTDPAVAAAQRYQPIVQAVGDGTAAGVDLTDAQIAQAVAELDAAGLTAVHVDAAEPVTHPETVAAFWAARAAGEKAALTLYEVCRDGGLLCHALLYADGADTVTRTRVVWRDGAFCVGYADIYAVTALTYDGGVLTYVYDMPDNPPGTDHDGHIDTQETFAVG
;
A
#
# COMPACT_ATOMS: atom_id res chain seq x y z
N MET A 1 -46.87 5.72 -22.22
CA MET A 1 -46.18 5.92 -20.93
C MET A 1 -45.11 4.88 -20.60
N LYS A 2 -45.18 3.61 -21.04
CA LYS A 2 -44.15 2.57 -20.74
C LYS A 2 -42.80 2.75 -21.45
N ARG A 3 -42.70 3.50 -22.55
CA ARG A 3 -41.43 3.69 -23.30
C ARG A 3 -40.54 4.79 -22.74
N ILE A 4 -41.10 5.74 -21.99
CA ILE A 4 -40.34 6.83 -21.36
C ILE A 4 -39.61 6.33 -20.08
N LEU A 5 -40.21 5.34 -19.39
CA LEU A 5 -39.59 4.78 -18.16
C LEU A 5 -38.35 3.93 -18.48
N LEU A 6 -38.28 3.30 -19.65
CA LEU A 6 -37.18 2.48 -20.08
C LEU A 6 -35.93 3.34 -20.45
N CYS A 7 -36.15 4.53 -21.01
CA CYS A 7 -35.04 5.44 -21.33
C CYS A 7 -34.41 6.08 -20.09
N LEU A 8 -35.22 6.31 -19.03
CA LEU A 8 -34.71 6.85 -17.76
C LEU A 8 -33.86 5.82 -17.01
N LEU A 9 -34.18 4.53 -17.12
CA LEU A 9 -33.42 3.44 -16.49
C LEU A 9 -32.07 3.22 -17.18
N CYS A 10 -32.00 3.40 -18.52
CA CYS A 10 -30.74 3.30 -19.27
C CYS A 10 -29.80 4.48 -19.01
N ALA A 11 -30.32 5.68 -18.69
CA ALA A 11 -29.49 6.85 -18.37
C ALA A 11 -28.81 6.72 -17.00
N LEU A 12 -29.35 5.94 -16.08
CA LEU A 12 -28.74 5.68 -14.75
C LEU A 12 -27.61 4.63 -14.79
N LEU A 13 -27.49 3.87 -15.88
CA LEU A 13 -26.40 2.89 -16.05
C LEU A 13 -25.16 3.45 -16.74
N LEU A 14 -25.18 4.70 -17.22
CA LEU A 14 -24.06 5.33 -17.92
C LEU A 14 -23.22 6.26 -17.06
N THR A 15 -23.53 6.42 -15.77
CA THR A 15 -22.72 7.22 -14.83
C THR A 15 -21.65 6.44 -14.08
N GLY A 16 -21.35 5.22 -14.50
CA GLY A 16 -20.42 4.29 -13.86
C GLY A 16 -19.07 4.11 -14.56
N CYS A 17 -18.57 5.10 -15.32
CA CYS A 17 -17.16 5.12 -15.69
C CYS A 17 -16.37 5.96 -14.66
N GLY A 18 -16.41 5.53 -13.39
CA GLY A 18 -15.37 5.86 -12.44
C GLY A 18 -14.08 5.21 -12.97
N LYS A 19 -13.06 5.98 -13.30
CA LYS A 19 -11.70 5.46 -13.40
C LYS A 19 -11.45 4.77 -12.06
N ASP A 20 -11.29 3.46 -12.05
CA ASP A 20 -10.93 2.72 -10.85
C ASP A 20 -9.63 3.34 -10.35
N THR A 21 -9.72 4.14 -9.31
CA THR A 21 -8.54 4.74 -8.69
C THR A 21 -7.79 3.61 -8.02
N ASP A 22 -6.49 3.49 -8.29
CA ASP A 22 -5.63 2.49 -7.63
C ASP A 22 -5.85 2.56 -6.11
N PRO A 23 -6.07 1.43 -5.42
CA PRO A 23 -6.34 1.40 -3.97
C PRO A 23 -5.28 2.11 -3.14
N ALA A 24 -4.00 2.03 -3.54
CA ALA A 24 -2.92 2.71 -2.85
C ALA A 24 -3.01 4.24 -3.03
N VAL A 25 -3.41 4.72 -4.23
CA VAL A 25 -3.68 6.15 -4.46
C VAL A 25 -4.88 6.60 -3.65
N ALA A 26 -5.95 5.80 -3.60
CA ALA A 26 -7.12 6.12 -2.78
C ALA A 26 -6.79 6.20 -1.27
N ALA A 27 -5.89 5.34 -0.78
CA ALA A 27 -5.37 5.42 0.59
C ALA A 27 -4.58 6.71 0.80
N ALA A 28 -3.63 7.05 -0.08
CA ALA A 28 -2.82 8.27 0.02
C ALA A 28 -3.68 9.55 0.01
N GLN A 29 -4.76 9.58 -0.74
CA GLN A 29 -5.70 10.72 -0.77
C GLN A 29 -6.33 11.05 0.60
N ARG A 30 -6.36 10.09 1.55
CA ARG A 30 -6.88 10.32 2.90
C ARG A 30 -6.13 11.40 3.66
N TYR A 31 -4.81 11.47 3.49
CA TYR A 31 -3.96 12.46 4.15
C TYR A 31 -3.43 13.55 3.20
N GLN A 32 -4.01 13.67 2.01
CA GLN A 32 -3.61 14.69 1.04
C GLN A 32 -3.53 16.12 1.61
N PRO A 33 -4.46 16.60 2.46
CA PRO A 33 -4.36 17.95 3.04
C PRO A 33 -3.08 18.17 3.85
N ILE A 34 -2.54 17.13 4.49
CA ILE A 34 -1.30 17.20 5.27
C ILE A 34 -0.12 17.45 4.33
N VAL A 35 -0.04 16.70 3.24
CA VAL A 35 1.04 16.81 2.26
C VAL A 35 0.97 18.15 1.52
N GLN A 36 -0.23 18.59 1.11
CA GLN A 36 -0.45 19.88 0.46
C GLN A 36 -0.01 21.07 1.30
N ALA A 37 -0.16 20.99 2.64
CA ALA A 37 0.28 22.05 3.53
C ALA A 37 1.80 22.24 3.57
N VAL A 38 2.59 21.21 3.17
CA VAL A 38 4.06 21.23 3.12
C VAL A 38 4.56 21.67 1.74
N GLY A 39 3.91 21.21 0.68
CA GLY A 39 4.29 21.59 -0.69
C GLY A 39 3.46 20.88 -1.75
N ASP A 40 3.57 21.38 -2.98
CA ASP A 40 2.83 20.87 -4.14
C ASP A 40 3.55 19.69 -4.86
N GLY A 41 4.72 19.28 -4.37
CA GLY A 41 5.52 18.21 -4.98
C GLY A 41 6.36 18.65 -6.17
N THR A 42 6.52 19.97 -6.37
CA THR A 42 7.46 20.53 -7.35
C THR A 42 8.91 20.54 -6.82
N ALA A 43 9.79 21.30 -7.41
CA ALA A 43 11.25 21.24 -7.22
C ALA A 43 11.78 21.29 -5.76
N ALA A 44 11.00 21.79 -4.80
CA ALA A 44 11.43 21.84 -3.39
C ALA A 44 11.26 20.52 -2.64
N GLY A 45 10.50 19.56 -3.20
CA GLY A 45 10.14 18.31 -2.53
C GLY A 45 9.18 18.53 -1.34
N VAL A 46 8.63 17.44 -0.85
CA VAL A 46 7.89 17.37 0.42
C VAL A 46 8.80 16.69 1.43
N ASP A 47 8.86 17.18 2.66
CA ASP A 47 9.56 16.56 3.79
C ASP A 47 8.67 16.68 5.02
N LEU A 48 7.94 15.60 5.31
CA LEU A 48 7.03 15.54 6.44
C LEU A 48 7.79 15.35 7.74
N THR A 49 7.41 16.09 8.75
CA THR A 49 7.85 15.87 10.14
C THR A 49 7.23 14.58 10.70
N ASP A 50 7.82 14.01 11.75
CA ASP A 50 7.28 12.81 12.43
C ASP A 50 5.83 13.04 12.90
N ALA A 51 5.51 14.23 13.39
CA ALA A 51 4.15 14.58 13.80
C ALA A 51 3.15 14.58 12.62
N GLN A 52 3.56 15.03 11.44
CA GLN A 52 2.72 15.00 10.24
C GLN A 52 2.56 13.58 9.70
N ILE A 53 3.61 12.75 9.76
CA ILE A 53 3.51 11.34 9.40
C ILE A 53 2.58 10.60 10.37
N ALA A 54 2.72 10.81 11.68
CA ALA A 54 1.81 10.23 12.67
C ALA A 54 0.34 10.65 12.44
N GLN A 55 0.11 11.90 12.04
CA GLN A 55 -1.22 12.36 11.66
C GLN A 55 -1.73 11.67 10.38
N ALA A 56 -0.88 11.47 9.37
CA ALA A 56 -1.24 10.75 8.16
C ALA A 56 -1.57 9.27 8.45
N VAL A 57 -0.78 8.61 9.33
CA VAL A 57 -1.08 7.25 9.82
C VAL A 57 -2.44 7.21 10.53
N ALA A 58 -2.76 8.21 11.35
CA ALA A 58 -4.05 8.28 12.03
C ALA A 58 -5.24 8.44 11.05
N GLU A 59 -5.07 9.14 9.92
CA GLU A 59 -6.10 9.21 8.88
C GLU A 59 -6.31 7.86 8.17
N LEU A 60 -5.26 7.07 7.99
CA LEU A 60 -5.35 5.71 7.46
C LEU A 60 -6.00 4.75 8.47
N ASP A 61 -5.62 4.84 9.74
CA ASP A 61 -6.20 4.10 10.85
C ASP A 61 -7.72 4.34 10.98
N ALA A 62 -8.13 5.60 10.95
CA ALA A 62 -9.55 5.99 10.97
C ALA A 62 -10.35 5.45 9.77
N ALA A 63 -9.68 5.11 8.67
CA ALA A 63 -10.27 4.46 7.51
C ALA A 63 -10.26 2.92 7.60
N GLY A 64 -9.76 2.34 8.70
CA GLY A 64 -9.63 0.90 8.90
C GLY A 64 -8.50 0.26 8.09
N LEU A 65 -7.46 1.04 7.73
CA LEU A 65 -6.32 0.57 6.98
C LEU A 65 -5.14 0.27 7.92
N THR A 66 -4.47 -0.86 7.69
CA THR A 66 -3.30 -1.25 8.47
C THR A 66 -2.10 -0.43 8.03
N ALA A 67 -1.74 0.57 8.83
CA ALA A 67 -0.73 1.57 8.48
C ALA A 67 0.40 1.64 9.50
N VAL A 68 1.55 2.15 9.06
CA VAL A 68 2.74 2.34 9.87
C VAL A 68 3.50 3.59 9.42
N HIS A 69 4.25 4.19 10.32
CA HIS A 69 5.22 5.22 10.04
C HIS A 69 6.50 4.58 9.49
N VAL A 70 7.02 5.05 8.36
CA VAL A 70 8.37 4.69 7.91
C VAL A 70 9.38 5.05 9.00
N ASP A 71 10.38 4.24 9.20
CA ASP A 71 11.43 4.46 10.21
C ASP A 71 10.98 4.44 11.69
N ALA A 72 9.69 4.22 12.00
CA ALA A 72 9.23 4.14 13.38
C ALA A 72 9.27 2.70 13.90
N ALA A 73 9.73 2.54 15.15
CA ALA A 73 9.58 1.28 15.87
C ALA A 73 8.15 1.09 16.43
N GLU A 74 7.20 1.88 15.96
CA GLU A 74 5.81 1.83 16.40
C GLU A 74 5.09 0.66 15.75
N PRO A 75 4.17 0.00 16.48
CA PRO A 75 3.35 -1.06 15.90
C PRO A 75 2.47 -0.54 14.76
N VAL A 76 2.18 -1.42 13.80
CA VAL A 76 1.15 -1.15 12.78
C VAL A 76 -0.21 -0.91 13.43
N THR A 77 -1.05 -0.09 12.81
CA THR A 77 -2.46 -0.01 13.19
C THR A 77 -3.16 -1.32 12.79
N HIS A 78 -4.27 -1.66 13.45
CA HIS A 78 -5.03 -2.88 13.17
C HIS A 78 -4.20 -4.19 13.17
N PRO A 79 -3.46 -4.49 14.26
CA PRO A 79 -2.61 -5.69 14.35
C PRO A 79 -3.40 -6.99 14.17
N GLU A 80 -4.70 -6.98 14.44
CA GLU A 80 -5.61 -8.12 14.25
C GLU A 80 -5.69 -8.56 12.78
N THR A 81 -5.49 -7.66 11.82
CA THR A 81 -5.47 -8.01 10.38
C THR A 81 -4.25 -8.86 10.03
N VAL A 82 -3.10 -8.55 10.63
CA VAL A 82 -1.87 -9.35 10.50
C VAL A 82 -2.05 -10.73 11.10
N ALA A 83 -2.63 -10.80 12.31
CA ALA A 83 -2.91 -12.06 12.99
C ALA A 83 -3.89 -12.93 12.18
N ALA A 84 -4.95 -12.33 11.61
CA ALA A 84 -5.92 -13.04 10.77
C ALA A 84 -5.28 -13.57 9.48
N PHE A 85 -4.46 -12.77 8.81
CA PHE A 85 -3.69 -13.19 7.64
C PHE A 85 -2.81 -14.41 7.97
N TRP A 86 -2.05 -14.32 9.07
CA TRP A 86 -1.15 -15.39 9.50
C TRP A 86 -1.88 -16.68 9.84
N ALA A 87 -3.02 -16.59 10.54
CA ALA A 87 -3.83 -17.75 10.88
C ALA A 87 -4.38 -18.47 9.62
N ALA A 88 -4.93 -17.72 8.67
CA ALA A 88 -5.43 -18.30 7.43
C ALA A 88 -4.32 -18.93 6.58
N ARG A 89 -3.17 -18.24 6.47
CA ARG A 89 -1.98 -18.78 5.79
C ARG A 89 -1.48 -20.10 6.44
N ALA A 90 -1.41 -20.14 7.78
CA ALA A 90 -1.00 -21.34 8.51
C ALA A 90 -1.98 -22.52 8.32
N ALA A 91 -3.27 -22.23 8.10
CA ALA A 91 -4.28 -23.23 7.73
C ALA A 91 -4.20 -23.68 6.26
N GLY A 92 -3.33 -23.07 5.45
CA GLY A 92 -3.24 -23.33 4.01
C GLY A 92 -4.36 -22.68 3.19
N GLU A 93 -5.10 -21.76 3.79
CA GLU A 93 -6.19 -21.03 3.15
C GLU A 93 -5.66 -19.78 2.43
N LYS A 94 -6.33 -19.39 1.33
CA LYS A 94 -6.00 -18.15 0.64
C LYS A 94 -6.14 -16.97 1.60
N ALA A 95 -5.09 -16.16 1.71
CA ALA A 95 -5.02 -15.03 2.62
C ALA A 95 -4.41 -13.81 1.95
N ALA A 96 -4.88 -12.62 2.32
CA ALA A 96 -4.33 -11.35 1.85
C ALA A 96 -4.17 -10.38 3.02
N LEU A 97 -3.08 -9.59 2.98
CA LEU A 97 -2.79 -8.53 3.93
C LEU A 97 -2.23 -7.34 3.16
N THR A 98 -2.74 -6.15 3.44
CA THR A 98 -2.17 -4.92 2.88
C THR A 98 -1.67 -4.04 4.02
N LEU A 99 -0.39 -3.65 3.95
CA LEU A 99 0.26 -2.72 4.86
C LEU A 99 0.56 -1.43 4.11
N TYR A 100 0.33 -0.29 4.76
CA TYR A 100 0.54 1.03 4.21
C TYR A 100 1.60 1.77 5.01
N GLU A 101 2.72 2.08 4.39
CA GLU A 101 3.85 2.76 5.00
C GLU A 101 3.90 4.21 4.52
N VAL A 102 3.65 5.15 5.44
CA VAL A 102 3.71 6.59 5.14
C VAL A 102 5.16 7.06 5.13
N CYS A 103 5.59 7.63 4.02
CA CYS A 103 6.98 8.05 3.81
C CYS A 103 7.19 9.55 4.06
N ARG A 104 8.43 9.94 4.41
CA ARG A 104 8.79 11.35 4.67
C ARG A 104 8.56 12.27 3.49
N ASP A 105 8.73 11.80 2.28
CA ASP A 105 8.46 12.57 1.05
C ASP A 105 6.96 12.77 0.75
N GLY A 106 6.10 12.44 1.72
CA GLY A 106 4.66 12.54 1.62
C GLY A 106 4.01 11.42 0.80
N GLY A 107 4.79 10.53 0.20
CA GLY A 107 4.27 9.40 -0.54
C GLY A 107 3.86 8.23 0.35
N LEU A 108 3.37 7.16 -0.28
CA LEU A 108 2.92 5.94 0.36
C LEU A 108 3.58 4.72 -0.29
N LEU A 109 4.08 3.79 0.50
CA LEU A 109 4.47 2.48 0.03
C LEU A 109 3.43 1.46 0.51
N CYS A 110 2.82 0.77 -0.43
CA CYS A 110 1.80 -0.25 -0.17
C CYS A 110 2.43 -1.63 -0.38
N HIS A 111 2.33 -2.50 0.63
CA HIS A 111 2.80 -3.88 0.62
C HIS A 111 1.57 -4.80 0.66
N ALA A 112 1.14 -5.29 -0.51
CA ALA A 112 0.01 -6.21 -0.61
C ALA A 112 0.53 -7.65 -0.67
N LEU A 113 0.58 -8.31 0.50
CA LEU A 113 0.93 -9.72 0.65
C LEU A 113 -0.25 -10.60 0.26
N LEU A 114 0.00 -11.64 -0.51
CA LEU A 114 -0.98 -12.64 -0.92
C LEU A 114 -0.39 -14.04 -0.73
N TYR A 115 -1.06 -14.87 0.04
CA TYR A 115 -0.84 -16.31 0.07
C TYR A 115 -1.92 -16.99 -0.76
N ALA A 116 -1.53 -17.75 -1.77
CA ALA A 116 -2.42 -18.54 -2.60
C ALA A 116 -1.66 -19.73 -3.19
N ASP A 117 -2.34 -20.88 -3.30
CA ASP A 117 -1.79 -22.10 -3.93
C ASP A 117 -0.44 -22.58 -3.36
N GLY A 118 -0.23 -22.32 -2.07
CA GLY A 118 1.01 -22.71 -1.37
C GLY A 118 2.19 -21.76 -1.55
N ALA A 119 2.00 -20.62 -2.17
CA ALA A 119 3.03 -19.60 -2.41
C ALA A 119 2.66 -18.23 -1.83
N ASP A 120 3.66 -17.50 -1.38
CA ASP A 120 3.53 -16.10 -0.95
C ASP A 120 4.06 -15.17 -2.06
N THR A 121 3.33 -14.12 -2.31
CA THR A 121 3.76 -13.01 -3.18
C THR A 121 3.53 -11.68 -2.49
N VAL A 122 4.28 -10.66 -2.88
CA VAL A 122 4.03 -9.28 -2.47
C VAL A 122 3.94 -8.39 -3.70
N THR A 123 2.87 -7.60 -3.77
CA THR A 123 2.81 -6.46 -4.69
C THR A 123 3.25 -5.21 -3.93
N ARG A 124 4.30 -4.56 -4.40
CA ARG A 124 4.78 -3.29 -3.85
C ARG A 124 4.36 -2.16 -4.78
N THR A 125 3.52 -1.27 -4.27
CA THR A 125 3.06 -0.09 -5.00
C THR A 125 3.59 1.16 -4.32
N ARG A 126 4.40 1.92 -5.02
CA ARG A 126 4.86 3.24 -4.57
C ARG A 126 3.91 4.31 -5.11
N VAL A 127 3.28 5.04 -4.21
CA VAL A 127 2.53 6.25 -4.54
C VAL A 127 3.40 7.46 -4.22
N VAL A 128 3.47 8.39 -5.14
CA VAL A 128 4.26 9.61 -5.01
C VAL A 128 3.36 10.84 -5.10
N TRP A 129 3.73 11.88 -4.35
CA TRP A 129 3.12 13.19 -4.47
C TRP A 129 3.86 14.00 -5.52
N ARG A 130 3.18 14.41 -6.59
CA ARG A 130 3.77 15.16 -7.69
C ARG A 130 2.75 16.11 -8.29
N ASP A 131 3.15 17.36 -8.54
CA ASP A 131 2.33 18.37 -9.22
C ASP A 131 0.93 18.53 -8.60
N GLY A 132 0.86 18.48 -7.25
CA GLY A 132 -0.39 18.66 -6.51
C GLY A 132 -1.34 17.45 -6.51
N ALA A 133 -0.86 16.27 -6.91
CA ALA A 133 -1.66 15.05 -6.93
C ALA A 133 -0.85 13.80 -6.54
N PHE A 134 -1.54 12.80 -6.00
CA PHE A 134 -0.98 11.46 -5.84
C PHE A 134 -1.08 10.67 -7.15
N CYS A 135 0.01 10.01 -7.51
CA CYS A 135 0.08 9.09 -8.64
C CYS A 135 0.93 7.87 -8.33
N VAL A 136 0.69 6.76 -9.03
CA VAL A 136 1.54 5.57 -8.93
C VAL A 136 2.90 5.86 -9.54
N GLY A 137 3.95 5.70 -8.75
CA GLY A 137 5.35 5.79 -9.20
C GLY A 137 5.82 4.47 -9.80
N TYR A 138 5.54 3.36 -9.11
CA TYR A 138 5.73 2.00 -9.62
C TYR A 138 4.75 1.03 -8.93
N ALA A 139 4.53 -0.12 -9.55
CA ALA A 139 3.81 -1.25 -8.97
C ALA A 139 4.42 -2.55 -9.51
N ASP A 140 5.07 -3.31 -8.63
CA ASP A 140 5.80 -4.52 -8.98
C ASP A 140 5.37 -5.69 -8.10
N ILE A 141 5.42 -6.91 -8.65
CA ILE A 141 5.07 -8.14 -7.96
C ILE A 141 6.33 -8.97 -7.79
N TYR A 142 6.58 -9.41 -6.56
CA TYR A 142 7.74 -10.22 -6.20
C TYR A 142 7.31 -11.52 -5.55
N ALA A 143 8.10 -12.59 -5.75
CA ALA A 143 7.99 -13.81 -4.96
C ALA A 143 8.53 -13.54 -3.54
N VAL A 144 7.82 -13.99 -2.52
CA VAL A 144 8.29 -13.94 -1.13
C VAL A 144 9.02 -15.25 -0.85
N THR A 145 10.31 -15.16 -0.56
CA THR A 145 11.20 -16.30 -0.30
C THR A 145 11.19 -16.75 1.15
N ALA A 146 10.87 -15.84 2.07
CA ALA A 146 10.66 -16.13 3.48
C ALA A 146 9.61 -15.21 4.07
N LEU A 147 8.75 -15.75 4.94
CA LEU A 147 7.73 -14.98 5.67
C LEU A 147 7.62 -15.56 7.08
N THR A 148 7.80 -14.71 8.07
CA THR A 148 7.74 -15.08 9.49
C THR A 148 6.86 -14.08 10.26
N TYR A 149 6.20 -14.60 11.30
CA TYR A 149 5.50 -13.78 12.30
C TYR A 149 5.80 -14.35 13.66
N ASP A 150 6.67 -13.70 14.40
CA ASP A 150 7.15 -14.14 15.71
C ASP A 150 7.37 -12.96 16.64
N GLY A 151 7.02 -13.13 17.92
CA GLY A 151 7.21 -12.12 18.96
C GLY A 151 6.53 -10.77 18.66
N GLY A 152 5.43 -10.74 17.90
CA GLY A 152 4.76 -9.50 17.50
C GLY A 152 5.47 -8.76 16.35
N VAL A 153 6.31 -9.47 15.57
CA VAL A 153 7.02 -8.91 14.43
C VAL A 153 6.71 -9.72 13.18
N LEU A 154 6.22 -9.06 12.15
CA LEU A 154 6.06 -9.62 10.81
C LEU A 154 7.29 -9.28 9.98
N THR A 155 7.97 -10.29 9.45
CA THR A 155 9.11 -10.10 8.54
C THR A 155 8.88 -10.89 7.27
N TYR A 156 9.15 -10.29 6.12
CA TYR A 156 9.20 -11.00 4.86
C TYR A 156 10.43 -10.64 4.04
N VAL A 157 10.92 -11.63 3.31
CA VAL A 157 12.03 -11.49 2.36
C VAL A 157 11.47 -11.72 0.97
N TYR A 158 11.77 -10.88 0.03
CA TYR A 158 11.34 -11.01 -1.35
C TYR A 158 12.52 -10.92 -2.31
N ASP A 159 12.41 -11.63 -3.41
CA ASP A 159 13.42 -11.71 -4.45
C ASP A 159 13.25 -10.53 -5.43
N MET A 160 14.16 -9.58 -5.37
CA MET A 160 14.18 -8.42 -6.24
C MET A 160 15.30 -8.57 -7.27
N PRO A 161 15.04 -8.38 -8.57
CA PRO A 161 16.09 -8.35 -9.57
C PRO A 161 17.12 -7.25 -9.26
N ASP A 162 18.39 -7.60 -9.23
CA ASP A 162 19.50 -6.70 -8.89
C ASP A 162 19.71 -5.57 -9.92
N ASN A 163 18.96 -5.60 -11.03
CA ASN A 163 19.27 -4.75 -12.15
C ASN A 163 18.07 -4.18 -12.92
N PRO A 164 18.12 -2.87 -13.26
CA PRO A 164 17.36 -2.36 -14.39
C PRO A 164 17.77 -3.09 -15.68
N PRO A 165 16.84 -3.37 -16.61
CA PRO A 165 17.17 -4.00 -17.88
C PRO A 165 18.31 -3.26 -18.60
N GLY A 166 19.44 -3.95 -18.85
CA GLY A 166 20.58 -3.43 -19.61
C GLY A 166 21.88 -3.26 -18.85
N THR A 167 21.99 -3.73 -17.62
CA THR A 167 23.24 -3.81 -16.87
C THR A 167 23.74 -5.25 -16.75
N ASP A 168 25.07 -5.47 -16.77
CA ASP A 168 25.71 -6.80 -16.92
C ASP A 168 25.72 -7.67 -15.64
N HIS A 169 24.86 -7.42 -14.65
CA HIS A 169 24.81 -8.21 -13.43
C HIS A 169 23.48 -8.98 -13.36
N ASP A 170 23.51 -10.29 -13.49
CA ASP A 170 22.38 -11.22 -13.36
C ASP A 170 22.08 -11.55 -11.87
N GLY A 171 22.31 -10.61 -10.95
CA GLY A 171 22.10 -10.82 -9.52
C GLY A 171 20.63 -10.66 -9.11
N HIS A 172 20.25 -11.38 -8.07
CA HIS A 172 19.04 -11.17 -7.30
C HIS A 172 19.46 -10.70 -5.91
N ILE A 173 18.76 -9.73 -5.34
CA ILE A 173 18.96 -9.26 -3.98
C ILE A 173 17.76 -9.67 -3.15
N ASP A 174 18.01 -10.46 -2.09
CA ASP A 174 17.02 -10.68 -1.07
C ASP A 174 16.80 -9.39 -0.28
N THR A 175 15.63 -8.80 -0.44
CA THR A 175 15.24 -7.59 0.28
C THR A 175 14.30 -7.95 1.42
N GLN A 176 14.63 -7.51 2.63
CA GLN A 176 13.86 -7.79 3.83
C GLN A 176 13.08 -6.56 4.27
N GLU A 177 11.80 -6.77 4.61
CA GLU A 177 10.92 -5.80 5.26
C GLU A 177 10.46 -6.33 6.61
N THR A 178 10.36 -5.45 7.60
CA THR A 178 10.02 -5.83 8.98
C THR A 178 9.05 -4.83 9.59
N PHE A 179 7.98 -5.32 10.17
CA PHE A 179 6.92 -4.52 10.78
C PHE A 179 6.66 -4.98 12.22
N ALA A 180 6.72 -4.05 13.17
CA ALA A 180 6.22 -4.30 14.52
C ALA A 180 4.69 -4.41 14.47
N VAL A 181 4.14 -5.41 15.14
CA VAL A 181 2.68 -5.67 15.14
C VAL A 181 2.07 -5.46 16.53
N GLY A 182 2.89 -5.53 17.60
CA GLY A 182 2.44 -5.35 18.99
C GLY A 182 2.20 -6.65 19.73
#